data_0bff4306fc6a09ac4bcae07182259198
#
_entry.id   0bff4306fc6a09ac4bcae07182259198
#
_cell.length_a   1.000
_cell.length_b   1.000
_cell.length_c   1.000
_cell.angle_alpha   90.00
_cell.angle_beta   90.00
_cell.angle_gamma   90.00
#
_symmetry.space_group_name_H-M   'P 1'
#
loop_
_entity.id
_entity.type
_entity.pdbx_description
1 polymer ?
#
loop_
_entity_poly.entity_id
_entity_poly.type
_entity_poly.pdbx_seq_one_letter_code
_entity_poly.pdbx_strand_id
1 'polypeptide(L)'
;MPKALHQSWIDLSAGVPDDGSSIVRFDFSGTFSEGSHEGTVFAGRIEYDPSTPATEHHPSFAIYGQWPAPIVIIAVGGQVLTSAGAAVYDRVDDGRGGHFDFVTMFGTGEIAQQQQSFFELLFSAEDMSMLDGTQMPSARQLQDMPLKQVSFGTSDPADVISRGDLTLHPAG
;
A
#
# COMPACT_ATOMS: atom_id res chain seq x y z
N MET A 1 8.59 7.54 -20.76
CA MET A 1 9.09 6.74 -19.61
C MET A 1 10.54 6.37 -19.85
N PRO A 2 11.44 6.73 -18.98
CA PRO A 2 12.81 6.29 -19.10
C PRO A 2 12.88 4.77 -18.90
N LYS A 3 13.58 4.08 -19.79
CA LYS A 3 13.82 2.61 -19.72
C LYS A 3 14.41 2.13 -18.37
N ALA A 4 15.06 3.02 -17.63
CA ALA A 4 15.71 2.70 -16.36
C ALA A 4 14.73 2.30 -15.23
N LEU A 5 13.52 2.87 -15.19
CA LEU A 5 12.52 2.51 -14.18
C LEU A 5 11.97 1.10 -14.39
N HIS A 6 11.76 0.72 -15.65
CA HIS A 6 11.26 -0.62 -15.97
C HIS A 6 12.30 -1.71 -15.64
N GLN A 7 13.58 -1.39 -15.80
CA GLN A 7 14.67 -2.33 -15.53
C GLN A 7 14.87 -2.57 -14.02
N SER A 8 14.64 -1.55 -13.17
CA SER A 8 14.71 -1.70 -11.72
C SER A 8 13.66 -2.65 -11.17
N TRP A 9 12.47 -2.69 -11.76
CA TRP A 9 11.41 -3.61 -11.35
C TRP A 9 11.72 -5.07 -11.67
N ILE A 10 12.39 -5.33 -12.79
CA ILE A 10 12.75 -6.68 -13.25
C ILE A 10 13.83 -7.27 -12.34
N ASP A 11 14.80 -6.47 -11.89
CA ASP A 11 15.91 -6.94 -11.05
C ASP A 11 15.46 -7.27 -9.62
N LEU A 12 14.43 -6.59 -9.11
CA LEU A 12 13.84 -6.89 -7.79
C LEU A 12 12.99 -8.17 -7.80
N SER A 13 12.50 -8.59 -8.96
CA SER A 13 11.71 -9.83 -9.11
C SER A 13 12.56 -11.10 -9.26
N ALA A 14 13.85 -10.96 -9.51
CA ALA A 14 14.75 -12.08 -9.86
C ALA A 14 15.18 -12.98 -8.67
N GLY A 15 14.65 -12.78 -7.47
CA GLY A 15 15.13 -13.45 -6.27
C GLY A 15 14.11 -14.18 -5.39
N VAL A 16 12.82 -14.22 -5.75
CA VAL A 16 11.81 -14.89 -4.94
C VAL A 16 11.48 -16.24 -5.56
N PRO A 17 11.75 -17.35 -4.86
CA PRO A 17 11.36 -18.68 -5.34
C PRO A 17 9.82 -18.79 -5.38
N ASP A 18 9.29 -19.31 -6.46
CA ASP A 18 7.91 -19.79 -6.56
C ASP A 18 7.82 -21.13 -5.82
N ASP A 19 7.88 -21.08 -4.49
CA ASP A 19 7.94 -22.24 -3.61
C ASP A 19 6.57 -22.64 -3.04
N GLY A 20 5.47 -22.15 -3.65
CA GLY A 20 4.12 -22.41 -3.15
C GLY A 20 3.83 -21.71 -1.81
N SER A 21 4.63 -20.71 -1.45
CA SER A 21 4.43 -19.92 -0.24
C SER A 21 3.12 -19.12 -0.31
N SER A 22 2.49 -18.92 0.84
CA SER A 22 1.29 -18.11 1.00
C SER A 22 1.52 -16.60 0.83
N ILE A 23 2.64 -16.19 0.27
CA ILE A 23 3.01 -14.79 0.06
C ILE A 23 1.99 -14.09 -0.84
N VAL A 24 1.47 -12.99 -0.35
CA VAL A 24 0.60 -12.08 -1.11
C VAL A 24 1.48 -11.22 -2.01
N ARG A 25 1.18 -11.21 -3.31
CA ARG A 25 1.95 -10.47 -4.30
C ARG A 25 1.03 -9.88 -5.37
N PHE A 26 1.06 -8.55 -5.51
CA PHE A 26 0.36 -7.81 -6.55
C PHE A 26 1.23 -6.73 -7.15
N ASP A 27 1.12 -6.53 -8.44
CA ASP A 27 1.48 -5.27 -9.06
C ASP A 27 0.25 -4.34 -9.01
N PHE A 28 0.44 -3.04 -8.98
CA PHE A 28 -0.66 -2.08 -9.01
C PHE A 28 -0.30 -0.85 -9.84
N SER A 29 -1.32 -0.18 -10.33
CA SER A 29 -1.15 1.07 -11.08
C SER A 29 -2.39 1.96 -10.97
N GLY A 30 -2.21 3.22 -11.28
CA GLY A 30 -3.28 4.21 -11.33
C GLY A 30 -2.78 5.58 -11.74
N THR A 31 -3.68 6.55 -11.63
CA THR A 31 -3.42 7.95 -11.90
C THR A 31 -4.06 8.79 -10.80
N PHE A 32 -3.37 9.80 -10.30
CA PHE A 32 -3.97 10.71 -9.34
C PHE A 32 -5.07 11.53 -10.01
N SER A 33 -6.24 11.52 -9.39
CA SER A 33 -7.43 12.23 -9.86
C SER A 33 -7.65 13.59 -9.21
N GLU A 34 -6.88 13.89 -8.15
CA GLU A 34 -6.94 15.16 -7.41
C GLU A 34 -5.60 15.48 -6.72
N GLY A 35 -5.46 16.71 -6.26
CA GLY A 35 -4.29 17.19 -5.52
C GLY A 35 -3.21 17.79 -6.41
N SER A 36 -2.06 18.08 -5.81
CA SER A 36 -0.95 18.75 -6.52
C SER A 36 -0.32 17.91 -7.63
N HIS A 37 -0.52 16.59 -7.58
CA HIS A 37 0.02 15.65 -8.57
C HIS A 37 -1.07 15.05 -9.47
N GLU A 38 -2.23 15.72 -9.61
CA GLU A 38 -3.30 15.30 -10.50
C GLU A 38 -2.76 15.01 -11.91
N GLY A 39 -3.18 13.89 -12.49
CA GLY A 39 -2.72 13.42 -13.80
C GLY A 39 -1.40 12.67 -13.79
N THR A 40 -0.66 12.66 -12.68
CA THR A 40 0.56 11.86 -12.54
C THR A 40 0.22 10.38 -12.38
N VAL A 41 0.88 9.54 -13.16
CA VAL A 41 0.76 8.08 -13.08
C VAL A 41 1.61 7.55 -11.94
N PHE A 42 1.09 6.60 -11.20
CA PHE A 42 1.82 5.79 -10.23
C PHE A 42 1.74 4.30 -10.58
N ALA A 43 2.75 3.57 -10.19
CA ALA A 43 2.78 2.11 -10.30
C ALA A 43 3.63 1.52 -9.19
N GLY A 44 3.32 0.30 -8.78
CA GLY A 44 4.04 -0.31 -7.68
C GLY A 44 3.82 -1.80 -7.55
N ARG A 45 4.37 -2.34 -6.47
CA ARG A 45 4.23 -3.74 -6.06
C ARG A 45 3.95 -3.82 -4.58
N ILE A 46 3.04 -4.71 -4.22
CA ILE A 46 2.77 -5.16 -2.85
C ILE A 46 3.29 -6.57 -2.73
N GLU A 47 4.07 -6.84 -1.68
CA GLU A 47 4.55 -8.19 -1.38
C GLU A 47 4.72 -8.36 0.13
N TYR A 48 4.03 -9.32 0.73
CA TYR A 48 4.16 -9.63 2.14
C TYR A 48 3.74 -11.07 2.45
N ASP A 49 4.22 -11.59 3.56
CA ASP A 49 3.77 -12.85 4.15
C ASP A 49 2.62 -12.54 5.14
N PRO A 50 1.40 -13.02 4.88
CA PRO A 50 0.26 -12.76 5.77
C PRO A 50 0.38 -13.44 7.14
N SER A 51 1.29 -14.40 7.31
CA SER A 51 1.58 -15.04 8.59
C SER A 51 2.51 -14.23 9.50
N THR A 52 3.06 -13.12 9.00
CA THR A 52 3.94 -12.24 9.79
C THR A 52 3.20 -11.72 11.03
N PRO A 53 3.76 -11.88 12.24
CA PRO A 53 3.12 -11.41 13.46
C PRO A 53 3.09 -9.88 13.52
N ALA A 54 2.05 -9.33 14.13
CA ALA A 54 1.96 -7.91 14.40
C ALA A 54 3.04 -7.48 15.42
N THR A 55 3.54 -6.26 15.25
CA THR A 55 4.42 -5.61 16.24
C THR A 55 3.63 -5.03 17.41
N GLU A 56 2.38 -4.65 17.17
CA GLU A 56 1.46 -4.14 18.17
C GLU A 56 0.06 -4.67 17.87
N HIS A 57 -0.63 -5.16 18.88
CA HIS A 57 -1.93 -5.79 18.73
C HIS A 57 -2.94 -5.23 19.71
N HIS A 58 -4.10 -4.84 19.19
CA HIS A 58 -5.28 -4.37 19.94
C HIS A 58 -6.53 -5.16 19.48
N PRO A 59 -7.64 -5.12 20.22
CA PRO A 59 -8.83 -5.90 19.89
C PRO A 59 -9.41 -5.64 18.48
N SER A 60 -9.30 -4.40 17.99
CA SER A 60 -9.88 -3.99 16.71
C SER A 60 -8.85 -3.53 15.66
N PHE A 61 -7.58 -3.51 16.01
CA PHE A 61 -6.52 -3.19 15.05
C PHE A 61 -5.18 -3.82 15.43
N ALA A 62 -4.31 -3.96 14.45
CA ALA A 62 -2.93 -4.38 14.65
C ALA A 62 -1.99 -3.55 13.77
N ILE A 63 -0.79 -3.32 14.26
CA ILE A 63 0.26 -2.61 13.56
C ILE A 63 1.38 -3.59 13.19
N TYR A 64 1.87 -3.47 11.97
CA TYR A 64 2.94 -4.26 11.41
C TYR A 64 4.06 -3.32 10.97
N GLY A 65 5.23 -3.43 11.56
CA GLY A 65 6.32 -2.47 11.33
C GLY A 65 7.71 -3.08 11.25
N GLN A 66 7.85 -4.40 11.28
CA GLN A 66 9.16 -5.06 11.34
C GLN A 66 9.31 -6.14 10.26
N TRP A 67 9.05 -5.79 9.00
CA TRP A 67 9.42 -6.66 7.91
C TRP A 67 10.90 -6.52 7.57
N PRO A 68 11.57 -7.63 7.23
CA PRO A 68 12.98 -7.61 6.81
C PRO A 68 13.19 -6.92 5.46
N ALA A 69 12.13 -6.75 4.68
CA ALA A 69 12.13 -6.08 3.39
C ALA A 69 10.90 -5.18 3.24
N PRO A 70 10.94 -4.16 2.36
CA PRO A 70 9.76 -3.35 2.07
C PRO A 70 8.60 -4.19 1.57
N ILE A 71 7.39 -3.95 2.11
CA ILE A 71 6.16 -4.61 1.67
C ILE A 71 5.48 -3.87 0.52
N VAL A 72 5.79 -2.61 0.32
CA VAL A 72 5.33 -1.81 -0.82
C VAL A 72 6.52 -1.09 -1.43
N ILE A 73 6.58 -1.12 -2.75
CA ILE A 73 7.44 -0.27 -3.54
C ILE A 73 6.54 0.47 -4.53
N ILE A 74 6.63 1.80 -4.56
CA ILE A 74 5.82 2.63 -5.45
C ILE A 74 6.70 3.64 -6.19
N ALA A 75 6.44 3.79 -7.47
CA ALA A 75 7.02 4.84 -8.31
C ALA A 75 5.99 5.92 -8.61
N VAL A 76 6.32 7.16 -8.31
CA VAL A 76 5.50 8.35 -8.55
C VAL A 76 6.38 9.43 -9.16
N GLY A 77 6.06 9.88 -10.38
CA GLY A 77 6.75 11.02 -11.00
C GLY A 77 8.27 10.89 -11.09
N GLY A 78 8.80 9.68 -11.26
CA GLY A 78 10.25 9.43 -11.32
C GLY A 78 10.90 9.16 -9.95
N GLN A 79 10.17 9.24 -8.85
CA GLN A 79 10.63 8.85 -7.52
C GLN A 79 10.20 7.43 -7.19
N VAL A 80 11.02 6.73 -6.42
CA VAL A 80 10.69 5.43 -5.85
C VAL A 80 10.64 5.55 -4.33
N LEU A 81 9.49 5.19 -3.76
CA LEU A 81 9.27 5.16 -2.32
C LEU A 81 9.00 3.73 -1.87
N THR A 82 9.32 3.44 -0.63
CA THR A 82 9.14 2.11 -0.05
C THR A 82 8.43 2.18 1.29
N SER A 83 7.72 1.12 1.64
CA SER A 83 7.10 0.94 2.95
C SER A 83 7.47 -0.40 3.54
N ALA A 84 7.75 -0.41 4.83
CA ALA A 84 7.84 -1.60 5.66
C ALA A 84 6.75 -1.61 6.77
N GLY A 85 5.73 -0.76 6.67
CA GLY A 85 4.69 -0.59 7.68
C GLY A 85 3.29 -0.77 7.13
N ALA A 86 2.44 -1.41 7.92
CA ALA A 86 1.01 -1.55 7.66
C ALA A 86 0.20 -1.52 8.95
N ALA A 87 -1.08 -1.21 8.84
CA ALA A 87 -2.05 -1.40 9.91
C ALA A 87 -3.32 -2.04 9.35
N VAL A 88 -3.89 -2.95 10.13
CA VAL A 88 -5.13 -3.66 9.80
C VAL A 88 -6.16 -3.31 10.86
N TYR A 89 -7.32 -2.89 10.41
CA TYR A 89 -8.45 -2.50 11.26
C TYR A 89 -9.67 -3.36 10.92
N ASP A 90 -10.14 -4.09 11.90
CA ASP A 90 -11.32 -4.95 11.80
C ASP A 90 -12.48 -4.30 12.56
N ARG A 91 -13.57 -4.03 11.87
CA ARG A 91 -14.82 -3.50 12.43
C ARG A 91 -14.67 -2.20 13.19
N VAL A 92 -13.97 -1.25 12.62
CA VAL A 92 -13.80 0.07 13.24
C VAL A 92 -15.07 0.90 13.10
N ASP A 93 -15.50 1.51 14.21
CA ASP A 93 -16.61 2.44 14.24
C ASP A 93 -16.23 3.76 13.55
N ASP A 94 -17.04 4.20 12.59
CA ASP A 94 -16.87 5.47 11.89
C ASP A 94 -17.34 6.70 12.68
N GLY A 95 -17.80 6.49 13.93
CA GLY A 95 -18.36 7.55 14.78
C GLY A 95 -19.78 7.99 14.42
N ARG A 96 -20.40 7.35 13.41
CA ARG A 96 -21.75 7.65 12.92
C ARG A 96 -22.69 6.46 12.97
N GLY A 97 -22.27 5.38 13.63
CA GLY A 97 -23.00 4.11 13.71
C GLY A 97 -22.73 3.15 12.57
N GLY A 98 -21.84 3.49 11.65
CA GLY A 98 -21.27 2.59 10.65
C GLY A 98 -20.00 1.93 11.17
N HIS A 99 -19.69 0.77 10.64
CA HIS A 99 -18.43 0.07 10.88
C HIS A 99 -17.83 -0.30 9.54
N PHE A 100 -16.50 -0.35 9.48
CA PHE A 100 -15.79 -0.74 8.26
C PHE A 100 -14.51 -1.49 8.58
N ASP A 101 -14.09 -2.30 7.63
CA ASP A 101 -12.79 -2.96 7.62
C ASP A 101 -11.85 -2.15 6.74
N PHE A 102 -10.61 -1.96 7.16
CA PHE A 102 -9.61 -1.38 6.29
C PHE A 102 -8.18 -1.83 6.59
N VAL A 103 -7.36 -1.77 5.56
CA VAL A 103 -5.92 -2.02 5.61
C VAL A 103 -5.23 -0.79 5.04
N THR A 104 -4.25 -0.29 5.75
CA THR A 104 -3.39 0.79 5.26
C THR A 104 -1.93 0.33 5.23
N MET A 105 -1.23 0.67 4.17
CA MET A 105 0.20 0.45 4.01
C MET A 105 0.83 1.81 3.71
N PHE A 106 1.78 2.23 4.53
CA PHE A 106 2.32 3.58 4.48
C PHE A 106 3.83 3.59 4.45
N GLY A 107 4.37 4.59 3.82
CA GLY A 107 5.81 4.77 3.74
C GLY A 107 6.22 6.20 3.44
N THR A 108 7.50 6.43 3.59
CA THR A 108 8.14 7.71 3.33
C THR A 108 9.33 7.52 2.41
N GLY A 109 9.70 8.59 1.72
CA GLY A 109 10.92 8.67 0.94
C GLY A 109 11.54 10.05 1.08
N GLU A 110 12.84 10.14 0.83
CA GLU A 110 13.52 11.43 0.78
C GLU A 110 13.63 11.89 -0.67
N ILE A 111 13.19 13.13 -0.91
CA ILE A 111 13.51 13.86 -2.13
C ILE A 111 14.78 14.68 -1.85
N ALA A 112 15.58 14.93 -2.88
CA ALA A 112 16.74 15.80 -2.78
C ALA A 112 16.38 17.13 -2.08
N GLN A 113 17.27 17.64 -1.21
CA GLN A 113 17.16 18.89 -0.46
C GLN A 113 16.21 18.87 0.76
N GLN A 114 16.23 17.81 1.57
CA GLN A 114 15.49 17.71 2.84
C GLN A 114 13.96 17.72 2.72
N GLN A 115 13.42 17.58 1.52
CA GLN A 115 11.99 17.41 1.32
C GLN A 115 11.64 15.93 1.47
N GLN A 116 10.68 15.61 2.32
CA GLN A 116 10.15 14.25 2.49
C GLN A 116 8.91 14.04 1.62
N SER A 117 8.77 12.86 1.06
CA SER A 117 7.55 12.38 0.45
C SER A 117 6.94 11.31 1.33
N PHE A 118 5.63 11.17 1.28
CA PHE A 118 4.90 10.10 1.93
C PHE A 118 3.82 9.56 1.02
N PHE A 119 3.48 8.31 1.22
CA PHE A 119 2.36 7.67 0.54
C PHE A 119 1.61 6.74 1.49
N GLU A 120 0.37 6.50 1.16
CA GLU A 120 -0.48 5.52 1.81
C GLU A 120 -1.28 4.76 0.74
N LEU A 121 -1.28 3.44 0.85
CA LEU A 121 -2.25 2.59 0.16
C LEU A 121 -3.38 2.27 1.13
N LEU A 122 -4.60 2.56 0.74
CA LEU A 122 -5.80 2.30 1.52
C LEU A 122 -6.68 1.27 0.80
N PHE A 123 -7.02 0.21 1.51
CA PHE A 123 -8.01 -0.79 1.10
C PHE A 123 -9.12 -0.78 2.15
N SER A 124 -10.36 -0.58 1.73
CA SER A 124 -11.48 -0.42 2.66
C SER A 124 -12.75 -1.08 2.15
N ALA A 125 -13.57 -1.54 3.09
CA ALA A 125 -14.90 -2.07 2.85
C ALA A 125 -15.86 -1.64 3.96
N GLU A 126 -17.06 -1.22 3.61
CA GLU A 126 -18.16 -0.98 4.56
C GLU A 126 -18.74 -2.31 5.08
N ASP A 127 -18.43 -3.42 4.44
CA ASP A 127 -18.80 -4.75 4.89
C ASP A 127 -17.78 -5.28 5.89
N MET A 128 -18.18 -5.38 7.15
CA MET A 128 -17.36 -5.88 8.26
C MET A 128 -17.02 -7.37 8.16
N SER A 129 -17.45 -8.06 7.14
CA SER A 129 -17.15 -9.48 6.90
C SER A 129 -15.92 -9.69 5.99
N MET A 130 -15.31 -8.61 5.48
CA MET A 130 -14.17 -8.70 4.58
C MET A 130 -12.90 -9.19 5.26
N LEU A 131 -12.71 -8.85 6.54
CA LEU A 131 -11.61 -9.32 7.36
C LEU A 131 -12.10 -10.28 8.45
N ASP A 132 -11.29 -11.27 8.76
CA ASP A 132 -11.55 -12.24 9.84
C ASP A 132 -10.71 -11.92 11.09
N GLY A 133 -10.52 -10.64 11.38
CA GLY A 133 -9.69 -10.16 12.48
C GLY A 133 -8.61 -9.19 12.01
N THR A 134 -7.62 -8.99 12.85
CA THR A 134 -6.56 -7.98 12.61
C THR A 134 -5.28 -8.56 11.98
N GLN A 135 -5.32 -9.75 11.44
CA GLN A 135 -4.22 -10.35 10.68
C GLN A 135 -4.06 -9.66 9.33
N MET A 136 -2.85 -9.70 8.77
CA MET A 136 -2.64 -9.24 7.39
C MET A 136 -3.56 -10.02 6.44
N PRO A 137 -4.25 -9.33 5.52
CA PRO A 137 -5.22 -9.98 4.65
C PRO A 137 -4.57 -10.98 3.70
N SER A 138 -5.32 -12.01 3.33
CA SER A 138 -4.97 -12.87 2.21
C SER A 138 -5.05 -12.10 0.88
N ALA A 139 -4.47 -12.65 -0.18
CA ALA A 139 -4.55 -12.08 -1.51
C ALA A 139 -6.01 -11.85 -1.95
N ARG A 140 -6.89 -12.82 -1.68
CA ARG A 140 -8.30 -12.72 -2.02
C ARG A 140 -9.00 -11.59 -1.26
N GLN A 141 -8.80 -11.50 0.06
CA GLN A 141 -9.38 -10.42 0.86
C GLN A 141 -8.94 -9.05 0.35
N LEU A 142 -7.64 -8.86 0.05
CA LEU A 142 -7.14 -7.59 -0.47
C LEU A 142 -7.73 -7.27 -1.85
N GLN A 143 -7.84 -8.27 -2.72
CA GLN A 143 -8.41 -8.12 -4.06
C GLN A 143 -9.91 -7.77 -4.02
N ASP A 144 -10.66 -8.37 -3.10
CA ASP A 144 -12.11 -8.21 -2.98
C ASP A 144 -12.51 -6.90 -2.25
N MET A 145 -11.59 -6.20 -1.58
CA MET A 145 -11.86 -4.88 -0.99
C MET A 145 -12.37 -3.90 -2.06
N PRO A 146 -13.57 -3.32 -1.89
CA PRO A 146 -14.18 -2.48 -2.93
C PRO A 146 -13.48 -1.13 -3.14
N LEU A 147 -12.96 -0.52 -2.08
CA LEU A 147 -12.17 0.71 -2.18
C LEU A 147 -10.68 0.38 -2.18
N LYS A 148 -9.98 0.87 -3.19
CA LYS A 148 -8.53 0.78 -3.31
C LYS A 148 -7.99 2.13 -3.76
N GLN A 149 -7.22 2.79 -2.92
CA GLN A 149 -6.78 4.16 -3.15
C GLN A 149 -5.32 4.35 -2.78
N VAL A 150 -4.65 5.22 -3.51
CA VAL A 150 -3.32 5.75 -3.16
C VAL A 150 -3.45 7.21 -2.78
N SER A 151 -2.85 7.59 -1.66
CA SER A 151 -2.58 8.98 -1.29
C SER A 151 -1.08 9.25 -1.36
N PHE A 152 -0.72 10.42 -1.85
CA PHE A 152 0.67 10.85 -1.98
C PHE A 152 0.79 12.34 -1.66
N GLY A 153 1.84 12.71 -0.97
CA GLY A 153 2.14 14.09 -0.64
C GLY A 153 3.61 14.29 -0.31
N THR A 154 3.98 15.55 -0.14
CA THR A 154 5.31 15.98 0.25
C THR A 154 5.25 16.87 1.49
N SER A 155 6.41 17.12 2.13
CA SER A 155 6.52 18.04 3.25
C SER A 155 6.47 19.53 2.84
N ASP A 156 6.33 19.82 1.55
CA ASP A 156 6.10 21.20 1.08
C ASP A 156 4.72 21.69 1.56
N PRO A 157 4.64 22.82 2.32
CA PRO A 157 3.37 23.36 2.79
C PRO A 157 2.39 23.75 1.67
N ALA A 158 2.88 24.01 0.46
CA ALA A 158 2.07 24.31 -0.70
C ALA A 158 1.51 23.05 -1.39
N ASP A 159 1.98 21.86 -1.01
CA ASP A 159 1.55 20.61 -1.60
C ASP A 159 0.20 20.17 -1.03
N VAL A 160 -0.76 19.92 -1.91
CA VAL A 160 -2.06 19.33 -1.56
C VAL A 160 -1.98 17.82 -1.80
N ILE A 161 -2.37 17.04 -0.80
CA ILE A 161 -2.36 15.59 -0.89
C ILE A 161 -3.10 15.14 -2.14
N SER A 162 -2.42 14.35 -2.95
CA SER A 162 -2.99 13.76 -4.16
C SER A 162 -3.58 12.39 -3.85
N ARG A 163 -4.72 12.09 -4.46
CA ARG A 163 -5.40 10.80 -4.34
C ARG A 163 -5.77 10.25 -5.69
N GLY A 164 -5.76 8.95 -5.82
CA GLY A 164 -6.19 8.24 -7.01
C GLY A 164 -6.53 6.80 -6.71
N ASP A 165 -7.48 6.26 -7.46
CA ASP A 165 -7.83 4.86 -7.38
C ASP A 165 -6.70 3.99 -7.94
N LEU A 166 -6.45 2.85 -7.31
CA LEU A 166 -5.50 1.87 -7.80
C LEU A 166 -6.20 0.62 -8.31
N THR A 167 -5.60 0.01 -9.32
CA THR A 167 -6.00 -1.31 -9.83
C THR A 167 -4.92 -2.31 -9.47
N LEU A 168 -5.32 -3.43 -8.85
CA LEU A 168 -4.44 -4.56 -8.58
C LEU A 168 -4.34 -5.46 -9.81
N HIS A 169 -3.13 -5.90 -10.11
CA HIS A 169 -2.84 -6.86 -11.16
C HIS A 169 -2.13 -8.06 -10.52
N PRO A 170 -2.45 -9.30 -10.91
CA PRO A 170 -1.65 -10.44 -10.50
C PRO A 170 -0.19 -10.19 -10.88
N ALA A 171 0.72 -10.39 -9.91
CA ALA A 171 2.14 -10.29 -10.19
C ALA A 171 2.55 -11.45 -11.09
N GLY A 172 3.14 -11.10 -12.21
CA GLY A 172 3.67 -12.07 -13.15
C GLY A 172 4.94 -12.73 -12.64
#